data_db238a2ab979a58f52208a4101073ab8
#
_entry.id   db238a2ab979a58f52208a4101073ab8
#
_cell.length_a   1.000
_cell.length_b   1.000
_cell.length_c   1.000
_cell.angle_alpha   90.00
_cell.angle_beta   90.00
_cell.angle_gamma   90.00
#
_symmetry.space_group_name_H-M   'P 1'
#
loop_
_entity.id
_entity.type
_entity.pdbx_description
1 polymer ?
#
loop_
_entity_poly.entity_id
_entity_poly.type
_entity_poly.pdbx_seq_one_letter_code
_entity_poly.pdbx_strand_id
1 'polypeptide(L)'
;MEYGLGNDDDIDHLGNRRIRAVGELLQNQYRIGLSRMERVVRERMTTQDIEGISAQSLINIKPVTAAVKEFFGSSQLSQFMDQNNPLSELTHKRRLSALGPGGLSRDRAGFEVRDVHYSHYGRMCPIETPEGPNIGLINSLASYARINEYGFVEAPYRKVDHSDAENPRVTDEVVYMTADEEDRYHVAQANERLDEEGHFVRKNVSGRFREETSEFERNKIDYMDVSPKMVFSVATAMIPFLENDDANRALMGSNMQRQAVPLLVTEAPVVGTGMEMKAAVDSGNLSLIHI
;
A
#
# COMPACT_ATOMS: atom_id res chain seq x y z
N MET A 1 16.00 -4.61 -27.56
CA MET A 1 16.23 -6.05 -27.34
C MET A 1 16.89 -6.62 -28.56
N GLU A 2 18.06 -7.20 -28.43
CA GLU A 2 18.89 -7.62 -29.57
C GLU A 2 18.28 -8.70 -30.48
N TYR A 3 17.26 -9.40 -30.01
CA TYR A 3 16.69 -10.54 -30.77
C TYR A 3 15.16 -10.44 -30.97
N GLY A 4 14.52 -9.31 -30.63
CA GLY A 4 13.08 -9.14 -30.81
C GLY A 4 12.21 -10.07 -29.94
N LEU A 5 12.79 -10.67 -28.90
CA LEU A 5 12.11 -11.54 -27.95
C LEU A 5 11.85 -10.77 -26.65
N GLY A 6 10.58 -10.72 -26.23
CA GLY A 6 10.12 -10.03 -25.02
C GLY A 6 9.54 -8.65 -25.32
N ASN A 7 8.81 -8.12 -24.34
CA ASN A 7 8.27 -6.77 -24.33
C ASN A 7 9.13 -5.88 -23.42
N ASP A 8 9.09 -4.58 -23.66
CA ASP A 8 9.73 -3.61 -22.77
C ASP A 8 9.03 -3.63 -21.42
N ASP A 9 9.83 -3.64 -20.32
CA ASP A 9 9.29 -3.58 -18.97
C ASP A 9 8.74 -2.18 -18.69
N ASP A 10 7.51 -2.12 -18.20
CA ASP A 10 6.91 -0.89 -17.72
C ASP A 10 7.43 -0.60 -16.30
N ILE A 11 8.15 0.51 -16.16
CA ILE A 11 8.81 0.91 -14.92
C ILE A 11 7.80 1.32 -13.86
N ASP A 12 6.65 1.88 -14.27
CA ASP A 12 5.63 2.38 -13.36
C ASP A 12 4.62 1.32 -12.93
N HIS A 13 4.66 0.16 -13.55
CA HIS A 13 3.83 -0.98 -13.19
C HIS A 13 4.18 -1.51 -11.78
N LEU A 14 3.17 -1.73 -10.91
CA LEU A 14 3.39 -2.20 -9.53
C LEU A 14 3.93 -3.64 -9.43
N GLY A 15 3.95 -4.39 -10.51
CA GLY A 15 4.70 -5.65 -10.62
C GLY A 15 6.22 -5.45 -10.65
N ASN A 16 6.70 -4.26 -11.06
CA ASN A 16 8.11 -3.89 -11.12
C ASN A 16 8.53 -2.89 -10.03
N ARG A 17 7.56 -2.25 -9.37
CA ARG A 17 7.75 -1.32 -8.25
C ARG A 17 7.38 -2.01 -6.94
N ARG A 18 8.34 -2.23 -6.08
CA ARG A 18 8.12 -2.80 -4.76
C ARG A 18 8.22 -1.76 -3.65
N ILE A 19 7.60 -2.05 -2.53
CA ILE A 19 7.63 -1.23 -1.33
C ILE A 19 8.69 -1.80 -0.38
N ARG A 20 9.49 -0.91 0.19
CA ARG A 20 10.40 -1.23 1.28
C ARG A 20 9.74 -0.85 2.59
N ALA A 21 9.38 -1.87 3.37
CA ALA A 21 8.81 -1.69 4.70
C ALA A 21 9.87 -1.26 5.72
N VAL A 22 9.43 -0.77 6.87
CA VAL A 22 10.32 -0.30 7.94
C VAL A 22 11.34 -1.36 8.40
N GLY A 23 10.96 -2.64 8.40
CA GLY A 23 11.84 -3.74 8.75
C GLY A 23 13.08 -3.82 7.86
N GLU A 24 12.91 -3.70 6.54
CA GLU A 24 14.03 -3.69 5.58
C GLU A 24 14.94 -2.47 5.77
N LEU A 25 14.35 -1.29 6.01
CA LEU A 25 15.11 -0.06 6.25
C LEU A 25 15.94 -0.15 7.52
N LEU A 26 15.37 -0.69 8.60
CA LEU A 26 16.09 -0.94 9.86
C LEU A 26 17.16 -2.00 9.70
N GLN A 27 16.90 -3.07 8.97
CA GLN A 27 17.90 -4.12 8.68
C GLN A 27 19.12 -3.53 7.99
N ASN A 28 18.91 -2.64 7.01
CA ASN A 28 20.00 -1.99 6.30
C ASN A 28 20.84 -1.10 7.22
N GLN A 29 20.22 -0.33 8.11
CA GLN A 29 20.92 0.49 9.10
C GLN A 29 21.68 -0.38 10.12
N TYR A 30 21.07 -1.45 10.57
CA TYR A 30 21.72 -2.39 11.47
C TYR A 30 22.93 -3.04 10.81
N ARG A 31 22.84 -3.45 9.55
CA ARG A 31 23.95 -3.99 8.76
C ARG A 31 25.12 -2.99 8.66
N ILE A 32 24.83 -1.70 8.41
CA ILE A 32 25.84 -0.63 8.39
C ILE A 32 26.52 -0.51 9.76
N GLY A 33 25.75 -0.53 10.84
CA GLY A 33 26.24 -0.49 12.21
C GLY A 33 27.15 -1.67 12.54
N LEU A 34 26.77 -2.90 12.15
CA LEU A 34 27.57 -4.10 12.31
C LEU A 34 28.89 -4.07 11.51
N SER A 35 28.84 -3.59 10.26
CA SER A 35 30.05 -3.47 9.44
C SER A 35 31.03 -2.46 10.00
N ARG A 36 30.54 -1.36 10.58
CA ARG A 36 31.37 -0.40 11.31
C ARG A 36 31.97 -1.02 12.57
N MET A 37 31.20 -1.79 13.31
CA MET A 37 31.66 -2.50 14.51
C MET A 37 32.72 -3.56 14.16
N GLU A 38 32.49 -4.36 13.13
CA GLU A 38 33.45 -5.37 12.64
C GLU A 38 34.81 -4.75 12.34
N ARG A 39 34.81 -3.60 11.62
CA ARG A 39 36.06 -2.90 11.29
C ARG A 39 36.81 -2.47 12.56
N VAL A 40 36.13 -1.94 13.56
CA VAL A 40 36.73 -1.54 14.84
C VAL A 40 37.27 -2.76 15.61
N VAL A 41 36.54 -3.87 15.60
CA VAL A 41 37.02 -5.14 16.24
C VAL A 41 38.28 -5.64 15.55
N ARG A 42 38.29 -5.67 14.22
CA ARG A 42 39.44 -6.09 13.42
C ARG A 42 40.68 -5.22 13.68
N GLU A 43 40.51 -3.91 13.76
CA GLU A 43 41.57 -2.98 14.11
C GLU A 43 42.12 -3.23 15.55
N ARG A 44 41.25 -3.44 16.53
CA ARG A 44 41.66 -3.76 17.88
C ARG A 44 42.39 -5.08 17.98
N MET A 45 41.96 -6.10 17.24
CA MET A 45 42.64 -7.41 17.20
C MET A 45 44.07 -7.35 16.66
N THR A 46 44.35 -6.36 15.77
CA THR A 46 45.69 -6.18 15.20
C THR A 46 46.59 -5.29 16.07
N THR A 47 46.02 -4.42 16.92
CA THR A 47 46.77 -3.43 17.69
C THR A 47 46.96 -3.79 19.16
N GLN A 48 46.16 -4.71 19.72
CA GLN A 48 46.22 -5.10 21.12
C GLN A 48 47.00 -6.41 21.28
N ASP A 49 47.74 -6.52 22.42
CA ASP A 49 48.44 -7.75 22.79
C ASP A 49 47.46 -8.89 23.03
N ILE A 50 47.80 -10.09 22.54
CA ILE A 50 46.94 -11.27 22.55
C ILE A 50 46.74 -11.80 23.97
N GLU A 51 47.67 -11.55 24.89
CA GLU A 51 47.58 -11.99 26.27
C GLU A 51 46.58 -11.13 27.07
N GLY A 52 45.36 -11.70 27.32
CA GLY A 52 44.34 -11.05 28.14
C GLY A 52 43.17 -10.44 27.37
N ILE A 53 43.07 -10.62 26.05
CA ILE A 53 41.95 -10.14 25.26
C ILE A 53 40.70 -10.98 25.59
N SER A 54 39.63 -10.31 26.00
CA SER A 54 38.28 -10.88 26.11
C SER A 54 37.36 -10.39 24.97
N ALA A 55 36.37 -11.20 24.59
CA ALA A 55 35.38 -10.78 23.57
C ALA A 55 34.66 -9.48 23.96
N GLN A 56 34.43 -9.27 25.25
CA GLN A 56 33.79 -8.05 25.78
C GLN A 56 34.67 -6.81 25.64
N SER A 57 36.00 -6.92 25.69
CA SER A 57 36.91 -5.79 25.51
C SER A 57 37.03 -5.37 24.03
N LEU A 58 36.84 -6.32 23.11
CA LEU A 58 36.93 -6.07 21.67
C LEU A 58 35.64 -5.48 21.13
N ILE A 59 34.49 -5.96 21.58
CA ILE A 59 33.18 -5.58 21.04
C ILE A 59 32.79 -4.20 21.59
N ASN A 60 32.47 -3.28 20.65
CA ASN A 60 31.93 -1.97 20.97
C ASN A 60 30.58 -1.80 20.29
N ILE A 61 29.52 -1.69 21.06
CA ILE A 61 28.13 -1.55 20.55
C ILE A 61 27.80 -0.12 20.06
N LYS A 62 28.64 0.88 20.35
CA LYS A 62 28.38 2.28 20.01
C LYS A 62 28.11 2.52 18.50
N PRO A 63 28.84 1.90 17.54
CA PRO A 63 28.55 2.09 16.12
C PRO A 63 27.17 1.62 15.69
N VAL A 64 26.68 0.51 16.26
CA VAL A 64 25.33 0.00 15.99
C VAL A 64 24.27 0.91 16.57
N THR A 65 24.44 1.32 17.83
CA THR A 65 23.51 2.25 18.49
C THR A 65 23.48 3.61 17.76
N ALA A 66 24.64 4.10 17.30
CA ALA A 66 24.72 5.35 16.54
C ALA A 66 23.98 5.23 15.20
N ALA A 67 24.13 4.13 14.45
CA ALA A 67 23.45 3.93 13.17
C ALA A 67 21.92 3.86 13.34
N VAL A 68 21.42 3.18 14.36
CA VAL A 68 19.99 3.12 14.66
C VAL A 68 19.44 4.51 15.09
N LYS A 69 20.16 5.23 15.95
CA LYS A 69 19.79 6.61 16.34
C LYS A 69 19.82 7.57 15.16
N GLU A 70 20.78 7.44 14.25
CA GLU A 70 20.87 8.24 13.03
C GLU A 70 19.62 8.02 12.14
N PHE A 71 19.15 6.78 11.99
CA PHE A 71 17.95 6.48 11.24
C PHE A 71 16.71 7.16 11.84
N PHE A 72 16.45 6.98 13.13
CA PHE A 72 15.26 7.57 13.77
C PHE A 72 15.32 9.09 13.92
N GLY A 73 16.51 9.67 14.02
CA GLY A 73 16.68 11.11 14.25
C GLY A 73 16.82 11.96 12.98
N SER A 74 17.31 11.39 11.87
CA SER A 74 17.65 12.17 10.68
C SER A 74 17.15 11.59 9.36
N SER A 75 16.56 10.40 9.35
CA SER A 75 15.99 9.83 8.12
C SER A 75 14.73 10.59 7.70
N GLN A 76 14.61 10.88 6.40
CA GLN A 76 13.42 11.49 5.81
C GLN A 76 12.17 10.61 5.98
N LEU A 77 12.35 9.29 6.08
CA LEU A 77 11.26 8.32 6.21
C LEU A 77 10.81 8.11 7.66
N SER A 78 11.64 8.48 8.63
CA SER A 78 11.26 8.50 10.04
C SER A 78 10.66 9.86 10.37
N GLN A 79 9.33 9.91 10.50
CA GLN A 79 8.57 11.14 10.66
C GLN A 79 7.83 11.13 12.00
N PHE A 80 7.56 12.32 12.52
CA PHE A 80 6.66 12.48 13.64
C PHE A 80 5.24 12.10 13.19
N MET A 81 4.55 11.27 13.98
CA MET A 81 3.24 10.77 13.60
C MET A 81 2.17 11.85 13.70
N ASP A 82 1.34 11.97 12.65
CA ASP A 82 0.16 12.82 12.70
C ASP A 82 -0.85 12.23 13.71
N GLN A 83 -1.18 12.96 14.75
CA GLN A 83 -2.06 12.52 15.86
C GLN A 83 -3.24 13.46 16.11
N ASN A 84 -3.74 14.14 15.08
CA ASN A 84 -4.91 15.01 15.21
C ASN A 84 -6.18 14.23 15.56
N ASN A 85 -6.35 13.07 14.95
CA ASN A 85 -7.49 12.18 15.12
C ASN A 85 -7.10 10.73 14.77
N PRO A 86 -7.91 9.72 15.11
CA PRO A 86 -7.60 8.32 14.77
C PRO A 86 -7.36 8.06 13.28
N LEU A 87 -8.08 8.75 12.40
CA LEU A 87 -7.92 8.62 10.95
C LEU A 87 -6.55 9.15 10.49
N SER A 88 -6.06 10.26 11.05
CA SER A 88 -4.74 10.79 10.70
C SER A 88 -3.61 9.84 11.06
N GLU A 89 -3.71 9.17 12.20
CA GLU A 89 -2.74 8.13 12.61
C GLU A 89 -2.75 6.94 11.65
N LEU A 90 -3.94 6.43 11.33
CA LEU A 90 -4.11 5.29 10.43
C LEU A 90 -3.57 5.59 9.03
N THR A 91 -3.94 6.73 8.47
CA THR A 91 -3.50 7.14 7.13
C THR A 91 -1.99 7.40 7.07
N HIS A 92 -1.40 7.95 8.14
CA HIS A 92 0.05 8.10 8.21
C HIS A 92 0.79 6.77 8.22
N LYS A 93 0.28 5.77 8.96
CA LYS A 93 0.85 4.40 8.99
C LYS A 93 0.74 3.68 7.64
N ARG A 94 -0.26 4.01 6.82
CA ARG A 94 -0.52 3.42 5.49
C ARG A 94 0.03 4.25 4.32
N ARG A 95 0.85 5.26 4.61
CA ARG A 95 1.41 6.15 3.59
C ARG A 95 2.55 5.50 2.82
N LEU A 96 2.54 5.68 1.51
CA LEU A 96 3.56 5.22 0.57
C LEU A 96 4.29 6.43 0.01
N SER A 97 5.61 6.49 0.20
CA SER A 97 6.44 7.58 -0.29
C SER A 97 7.38 7.08 -1.39
N ALA A 98 7.38 7.77 -2.53
CA ALA A 98 8.38 7.56 -3.58
C ALA A 98 9.70 8.28 -3.30
N LEU A 99 9.73 9.15 -2.29
CA LEU A 99 10.88 9.96 -1.88
C LEU A 99 11.77 9.23 -0.87
N GLY A 100 12.99 9.71 -0.71
CA GLY A 100 13.90 9.27 0.34
C GLY A 100 15.05 8.42 -0.17
N PRO A 101 15.81 7.78 0.74
CA PRO A 101 16.99 7.00 0.39
C PRO A 101 16.67 5.83 -0.54
N GLY A 102 17.26 5.82 -1.74
CA GLY A 102 17.00 4.83 -2.78
C GLY A 102 15.69 5.04 -3.55
N GLY A 103 14.98 6.15 -3.31
CA GLY A 103 13.82 6.59 -4.08
C GLY A 103 14.15 7.75 -5.01
N LEU A 104 13.10 8.45 -5.44
CA LEU A 104 13.20 9.60 -6.35
C LEU A 104 13.52 10.88 -5.57
N SER A 105 14.14 11.83 -6.27
CA SER A 105 14.20 13.21 -5.81
C SER A 105 13.03 14.00 -6.42
N ARG A 106 12.50 14.94 -5.66
CA ARG A 106 11.34 15.76 -6.05
C ARG A 106 11.54 16.44 -7.41
N ASP A 107 12.74 16.96 -7.67
CA ASP A 107 13.07 17.70 -8.87
C ASP A 107 13.28 16.82 -10.10
N ARG A 108 13.56 15.53 -9.91
CA ARG A 108 13.76 14.55 -10.97
C ARG A 108 12.51 13.74 -11.32
N ALA A 109 11.46 13.87 -10.51
CA ALA A 109 10.20 13.15 -10.73
C ALA A 109 9.39 13.87 -11.82
N GLY A 110 9.31 13.27 -13.00
CA GLY A 110 8.46 13.72 -14.11
C GLY A 110 6.98 13.52 -13.86
N PHE A 111 6.15 13.83 -14.86
CA PHE A 111 4.70 13.63 -14.79
C PHE A 111 4.33 12.15 -14.76
N GLU A 112 5.01 11.32 -15.52
CA GLU A 112 4.73 9.87 -15.66
C GLU A 112 4.72 9.15 -14.31
N VAL A 113 5.69 9.44 -13.44
CA VAL A 113 5.79 8.82 -12.10
C VAL A 113 4.71 9.32 -11.13
N ARG A 114 4.10 10.48 -11.42
CA ARG A 114 3.06 11.12 -10.60
C ARG A 114 1.66 10.73 -11.02
N ASP A 115 1.50 10.19 -12.22
CA ASP A 115 0.22 9.79 -12.77
C ASP A 115 -0.30 8.50 -12.12
N VAL A 116 -1.59 8.27 -12.28
CA VAL A 116 -2.24 7.04 -11.83
C VAL A 116 -2.09 6.00 -12.94
N HIS A 117 -1.36 4.93 -12.63
CA HIS A 117 -1.20 3.79 -13.53
C HIS A 117 -2.35 2.79 -13.34
N TYR A 118 -2.73 2.03 -14.37
CA TYR A 118 -3.82 1.04 -14.25
C TYR A 118 -3.55 -0.02 -13.16
N SER A 119 -2.28 -0.41 -12.94
CA SER A 119 -1.88 -1.36 -11.89
C SER A 119 -2.13 -0.86 -10.46
N HIS A 120 -2.45 0.45 -10.29
CA HIS A 120 -2.81 1.02 -8.98
C HIS A 120 -4.19 0.57 -8.50
N TYR A 121 -5.02 0.04 -9.39
CA TYR A 121 -6.37 -0.40 -9.05
C TYR A 121 -6.37 -1.40 -7.89
N GLY A 122 -7.12 -1.10 -6.84
CA GLY A 122 -7.19 -1.92 -5.63
C GLY A 122 -5.92 -1.95 -4.76
N ARG A 123 -4.84 -1.26 -5.16
CA ARG A 123 -3.52 -1.24 -4.47
C ARG A 123 -3.16 0.12 -3.92
N MET A 124 -3.22 1.15 -4.74
CA MET A 124 -2.97 2.54 -4.35
C MET A 124 -4.19 3.40 -4.61
N CYS A 125 -4.58 4.23 -3.65
CA CYS A 125 -5.68 5.16 -3.82
C CYS A 125 -5.35 6.19 -4.91
N PRO A 126 -6.21 6.36 -5.93
CA PRO A 126 -5.97 7.35 -6.99
C PRO A 126 -6.26 8.79 -6.55
N ILE A 127 -6.91 8.99 -5.41
CA ILE A 127 -7.42 10.29 -4.96
C ILE A 127 -6.57 10.85 -3.82
N GLU A 128 -6.22 10.02 -2.81
CA GLU A 128 -5.52 10.51 -1.62
C GLU A 128 -4.03 10.73 -1.89
N THR A 129 -3.67 11.98 -2.20
CA THR A 129 -2.30 12.45 -2.39
C THR A 129 -2.20 13.89 -1.88
N PRO A 130 -1.04 14.39 -1.43
CA PRO A 130 -0.86 15.78 -1.07
C PRO A 130 -1.05 16.72 -2.26
N GLU A 131 -1.51 17.93 -1.99
CA GLU A 131 -1.52 19.03 -2.94
C GLU A 131 -0.13 19.70 -3.02
N GLY A 132 0.25 20.15 -4.21
CA GLY A 132 1.50 20.87 -4.42
C GLY A 132 2.66 20.01 -4.92
N PRO A 133 3.92 20.31 -4.57
CA PRO A 133 5.11 19.71 -5.22
C PRO A 133 5.27 18.21 -4.99
N ASN A 134 4.60 17.64 -4.01
CA ASN A 134 4.63 16.21 -3.69
C ASN A 134 3.46 15.41 -4.29
N ILE A 135 2.62 16.02 -5.12
CA ILE A 135 1.50 15.35 -5.77
C ILE A 135 1.97 14.11 -6.52
N GLY A 136 1.28 12.99 -6.34
CA GLY A 136 1.62 11.72 -6.98
C GLY A 136 2.87 11.01 -6.44
N LEU A 137 3.70 11.67 -5.63
CA LEU A 137 4.90 11.07 -5.01
C LEU A 137 4.66 10.50 -3.62
N ILE A 138 3.62 10.97 -2.96
CA ILE A 138 3.18 10.46 -1.67
C ILE A 138 1.74 9.98 -1.86
N ASN A 139 1.54 8.68 -1.75
CA ASN A 139 0.27 8.01 -1.97
C ASN A 139 -0.17 7.26 -0.72
N SER A 140 -1.40 6.78 -0.71
CA SER A 140 -1.94 5.95 0.37
C SER A 140 -2.30 4.56 -0.14
N LEU A 141 -2.02 3.56 0.68
CA LEU A 141 -2.40 2.17 0.41
C LEU A 141 -3.93 2.06 0.38
N ALA A 142 -4.48 1.36 -0.61
CA ALA A 142 -5.91 1.11 -0.70
C ALA A 142 -6.43 0.30 0.51
N SER A 143 -7.72 0.43 0.81
CA SER A 143 -8.30 -0.08 2.07
C SER A 143 -8.13 -1.59 2.27
N TYR A 144 -8.21 -2.38 1.21
CA TYR A 144 -8.10 -3.85 1.26
C TYR A 144 -6.73 -4.37 0.82
N ALA A 145 -5.84 -3.50 0.34
CA ALA A 145 -4.52 -3.89 -0.11
C ALA A 145 -3.59 -4.29 1.04
N ARG A 146 -2.72 -5.22 0.76
CA ARG A 146 -1.64 -5.64 1.66
C ARG A 146 -0.30 -5.70 0.92
N ILE A 147 0.78 -5.75 1.66
CA ILE A 147 2.15 -5.90 1.13
C ILE A 147 2.59 -7.33 1.41
N ASN A 148 3.07 -8.03 0.39
CA ASN A 148 3.58 -9.39 0.53
C ASN A 148 5.01 -9.42 1.10
N GLU A 149 5.55 -10.63 1.31
CA GLU A 149 6.89 -10.86 1.87
C GLU A 149 8.01 -10.29 0.99
N TYR A 150 7.77 -10.14 -0.31
CA TYR A 150 8.72 -9.59 -1.28
C TYR A 150 8.63 -8.07 -1.42
N GLY A 151 7.60 -7.45 -0.83
CA GLY A 151 7.37 -6.00 -0.90
C GLY A 151 6.41 -5.56 -2.01
N PHE A 152 5.78 -6.49 -2.74
CA PHE A 152 4.78 -6.13 -3.74
C PHE A 152 3.41 -5.93 -3.10
N VAL A 153 2.63 -5.01 -3.68
CA VAL A 153 1.28 -4.73 -3.21
C VAL A 153 0.31 -5.70 -3.86
N GLU A 154 -0.48 -6.38 -3.04
CA GLU A 154 -1.51 -7.32 -3.44
C GLU A 154 -2.90 -6.76 -3.16
N ALA A 155 -3.84 -7.09 -4.05
CA ALA A 155 -5.26 -6.78 -3.91
C ALA A 155 -6.09 -8.08 -3.82
N PRO A 156 -7.22 -8.08 -3.07
CA PRO A 156 -8.06 -9.26 -2.93
C PRO A 156 -9.08 -9.35 -4.06
N TYR A 157 -9.28 -10.57 -4.57
CA TYR A 157 -10.27 -10.90 -5.59
C TYR A 157 -11.02 -12.18 -5.24
N ARG A 158 -12.29 -12.26 -5.58
CA ARG A 158 -13.11 -13.45 -5.47
C ARG A 158 -12.90 -14.32 -6.69
N LYS A 159 -12.61 -15.60 -6.48
CA LYS A 159 -12.38 -16.56 -7.56
C LYS A 159 -13.69 -16.96 -8.23
N VAL A 160 -13.67 -17.08 -9.54
CA VAL A 160 -14.77 -17.62 -10.33
C VAL A 160 -14.50 -19.09 -10.62
N ASP A 161 -15.48 -19.95 -10.35
CA ASP A 161 -15.45 -21.38 -10.65
C ASP A 161 -16.06 -21.65 -12.03
N HIS A 162 -15.29 -22.28 -12.90
CA HIS A 162 -15.66 -22.67 -14.27
C HIS A 162 -16.07 -24.13 -14.39
N SER A 163 -16.51 -24.78 -13.30
CA SER A 163 -16.98 -26.16 -13.34
C SER A 163 -18.14 -26.35 -14.33
N ASP A 164 -18.99 -25.33 -14.48
CA ASP A 164 -19.96 -25.18 -15.55
C ASP A 164 -19.49 -24.10 -16.53
N ALA A 165 -19.12 -24.52 -17.73
CA ALA A 165 -18.59 -23.64 -18.77
C ALA A 165 -19.61 -22.60 -19.28
N GLU A 166 -20.92 -22.88 -19.18
CA GLU A 166 -21.98 -21.96 -19.61
C GLU A 166 -22.39 -20.98 -18.50
N ASN A 167 -22.26 -21.38 -17.23
CA ASN A 167 -22.65 -20.58 -16.06
C ASN A 167 -21.57 -20.56 -15.00
N PRO A 168 -20.50 -19.76 -15.18
CA PRO A 168 -19.45 -19.63 -14.16
C PRO A 168 -20.02 -19.03 -12.88
N ARG A 169 -19.54 -19.53 -11.74
CA ARG A 169 -20.00 -19.17 -10.40
C ARG A 169 -18.93 -18.40 -9.64
N VAL A 170 -19.28 -17.27 -9.08
CA VAL A 170 -18.40 -16.52 -8.15
C VAL A 170 -18.40 -17.23 -6.80
N THR A 171 -17.22 -17.58 -6.32
CA THR A 171 -17.03 -18.26 -5.02
C THR A 171 -16.77 -17.25 -3.92
N ASP A 172 -16.84 -17.68 -2.65
CA ASP A 172 -16.43 -16.89 -1.50
C ASP A 172 -14.93 -17.00 -1.22
N GLU A 173 -14.20 -17.77 -2.03
CA GLU A 173 -12.75 -17.87 -1.92
C GLU A 173 -12.10 -16.56 -2.37
N VAL A 174 -11.37 -15.91 -1.45
CA VAL A 174 -10.64 -14.66 -1.71
C VAL A 174 -9.17 -14.96 -1.91
N VAL A 175 -8.67 -14.59 -3.08
CA VAL A 175 -7.25 -14.73 -3.46
C VAL A 175 -6.62 -13.35 -3.53
N TYR A 176 -5.45 -13.20 -2.94
CA TYR A 176 -4.65 -11.98 -3.07
C TYR A 176 -3.69 -12.14 -4.23
N MET A 177 -3.67 -11.17 -5.14
CA MET A 177 -2.82 -11.19 -6.34
C MET A 177 -2.00 -9.91 -6.45
N THR A 178 -0.77 -10.07 -6.93
CA THR A 178 0.10 -8.97 -7.38
C THR A 178 -0.39 -8.42 -8.71
N ALA A 179 0.13 -7.26 -9.13
CA ALA A 179 -0.32 -6.63 -10.37
C ALA A 179 0.04 -7.43 -11.62
N ASP A 180 1.20 -8.08 -11.63
CA ASP A 180 1.66 -8.92 -12.74
C ASP A 180 0.88 -10.23 -12.86
N GLU A 181 0.36 -10.76 -11.74
CA GLU A 181 -0.54 -11.90 -11.74
C GLU A 181 -1.92 -11.52 -12.28
N GLU A 182 -2.46 -10.36 -11.83
CA GLU A 182 -3.75 -9.85 -12.28
C GLU A 182 -3.80 -9.62 -13.80
N ASP A 183 -2.71 -9.16 -14.41
CA ASP A 183 -2.59 -8.90 -15.85
C ASP A 183 -2.88 -10.12 -16.74
N ARG A 184 -2.93 -11.30 -16.16
CA ARG A 184 -3.21 -12.56 -16.88
C ARG A 184 -4.70 -12.91 -16.91
N TYR A 185 -5.52 -12.22 -16.11
CA TYR A 185 -6.91 -12.61 -15.84
C TYR A 185 -7.89 -11.50 -16.17
N HIS A 186 -9.10 -11.90 -16.55
CA HIS A 186 -10.22 -10.99 -16.69
C HIS A 186 -10.93 -10.85 -15.34
N VAL A 187 -11.08 -9.63 -14.87
CA VAL A 187 -11.65 -9.32 -13.56
C VAL A 187 -12.95 -8.56 -13.71
N ALA A 188 -14.05 -9.10 -13.17
CA ALA A 188 -15.35 -8.43 -13.15
C ALA A 188 -15.41 -7.37 -12.06
N GLN A 189 -16.22 -6.33 -12.29
CA GLN A 189 -16.50 -5.31 -11.29
C GLN A 189 -17.38 -5.85 -10.17
N ALA A 190 -17.17 -5.35 -8.93
CA ALA A 190 -17.95 -5.75 -7.75
C ALA A 190 -19.44 -5.41 -7.82
N ASN A 191 -19.84 -4.49 -8.71
CA ASN A 191 -21.23 -4.04 -8.87
C ASN A 191 -22.06 -4.94 -9.79
N GLU A 192 -21.45 -5.94 -10.44
CA GLU A 192 -22.19 -6.85 -11.30
C GLU A 192 -23.19 -7.67 -10.50
N ARG A 193 -24.37 -7.87 -11.10
CA ARG A 193 -25.47 -8.59 -10.44
C ARG A 193 -25.22 -10.10 -10.49
N LEU A 194 -25.23 -10.69 -9.33
CA LEU A 194 -25.21 -12.14 -9.13
C LEU A 194 -26.60 -12.61 -8.73
N ASP A 195 -26.94 -13.85 -9.06
CA ASP A 195 -28.12 -14.54 -8.55
C ASP A 195 -27.87 -15.10 -7.11
N GLU A 196 -28.87 -15.75 -6.54
CA GLU A 196 -28.76 -16.33 -5.19
C GLU A 196 -27.73 -17.46 -5.09
N GLU A 197 -27.35 -18.07 -6.22
CA GLU A 197 -26.37 -19.14 -6.32
C GLU A 197 -24.96 -18.64 -6.63
N GLY A 198 -24.81 -17.34 -6.95
CA GLY A 198 -23.55 -16.67 -7.24
C GLY A 198 -23.18 -16.66 -8.73
N HIS A 199 -24.11 -16.92 -9.65
CA HIS A 199 -23.87 -16.83 -11.09
C HIS A 199 -24.14 -15.43 -11.63
N PHE A 200 -23.44 -15.07 -12.71
CA PHE A 200 -23.69 -13.80 -13.38
C PHE A 200 -25.03 -13.78 -14.10
N VAL A 201 -25.89 -12.84 -13.77
CA VAL A 201 -27.22 -12.68 -14.38
C VAL A 201 -27.12 -12.28 -15.86
N ARG A 202 -26.12 -11.46 -16.20
CA ARG A 202 -25.91 -10.97 -17.56
C ARG A 202 -24.95 -11.89 -18.32
N LYS A 203 -25.17 -12.01 -19.64
CA LYS A 203 -24.27 -12.73 -20.54
C LYS A 203 -22.94 -11.99 -20.72
N ASN A 204 -23.03 -10.65 -20.84
CA ASN A 204 -21.88 -9.75 -20.92
C ASN A 204 -21.74 -9.04 -19.57
N VAL A 205 -20.55 -9.08 -19.00
CA VAL A 205 -20.18 -8.60 -17.66
C VAL A 205 -19.17 -7.49 -17.84
N SER A 206 -19.40 -6.37 -17.15
CA SER A 206 -18.42 -5.29 -17.12
C SER A 206 -17.19 -5.70 -16.34
N GLY A 207 -16.05 -5.59 -16.97
CA GLY A 207 -14.78 -6.03 -16.37
C GLY A 207 -13.61 -5.25 -16.92
N ARG A 208 -12.43 -5.63 -16.46
CA ARG A 208 -11.15 -5.10 -16.94
C ARG A 208 -10.19 -6.25 -17.27
N PHE A 209 -9.35 -5.98 -18.24
CA PHE A 209 -8.21 -6.81 -18.59
C PHE A 209 -7.03 -5.88 -18.86
N ARG A 210 -6.02 -5.86 -17.97
CA ARG A 210 -4.95 -4.86 -17.97
C ARG A 210 -5.49 -3.43 -17.96
N GLU A 211 -5.15 -2.64 -18.97
CA GLU A 211 -5.59 -1.25 -19.16
C GLU A 211 -7.01 -1.14 -19.74
N GLU A 212 -7.48 -2.18 -20.45
CA GLU A 212 -8.75 -2.16 -21.13
C GLU A 212 -9.92 -2.43 -20.18
N THR A 213 -10.89 -1.51 -20.16
CA THR A 213 -12.17 -1.68 -19.46
C THR A 213 -13.27 -1.85 -20.50
N SER A 214 -13.87 -3.03 -20.56
CA SER A 214 -14.93 -3.35 -21.53
C SER A 214 -15.91 -4.39 -20.97
N GLU A 215 -16.91 -4.73 -21.79
CA GLU A 215 -17.82 -5.84 -21.49
C GLU A 215 -17.24 -7.15 -22.05
N PHE A 216 -17.06 -8.13 -21.20
CA PHE A 216 -16.58 -9.46 -21.55
C PHE A 216 -17.69 -10.49 -21.42
N GLU A 217 -17.64 -11.55 -22.19
CA GLU A 217 -18.51 -12.72 -21.98
C GLU A 217 -18.22 -13.32 -20.59
N ARG A 218 -19.28 -13.67 -19.84
CA ARG A 218 -19.18 -14.22 -18.48
C ARG A 218 -18.24 -15.44 -18.38
N ASN A 219 -18.11 -16.21 -19.47
CA ASN A 219 -17.26 -17.40 -19.52
C ASN A 219 -15.75 -17.09 -19.52
N LYS A 220 -15.38 -15.82 -19.78
CA LYS A 220 -13.99 -15.36 -19.80
C LYS A 220 -13.56 -14.72 -18.47
N ILE A 221 -14.49 -14.52 -17.55
CA ILE A 221 -14.21 -13.84 -16.28
C ILE A 221 -13.61 -14.85 -15.31
N ASP A 222 -12.38 -14.61 -14.88
CA ASP A 222 -11.64 -15.49 -13.96
C ASP A 222 -11.82 -15.08 -12.49
N TYR A 223 -11.95 -13.79 -12.23
CA TYR A 223 -12.08 -13.22 -10.90
C TYR A 223 -13.10 -12.09 -10.85
N MET A 224 -13.52 -11.75 -9.65
CA MET A 224 -14.42 -10.62 -9.39
C MET A 224 -13.88 -9.78 -8.24
N ASP A 225 -14.02 -8.47 -8.30
CA ASP A 225 -13.68 -7.55 -7.21
C ASP A 225 -14.48 -7.88 -5.95
N VAL A 226 -13.84 -7.78 -4.78
CA VAL A 226 -14.49 -8.05 -3.49
C VAL A 226 -15.50 -6.95 -3.12
N SER A 227 -15.13 -5.69 -3.37
CA SER A 227 -15.96 -4.53 -3.03
C SER A 227 -15.56 -3.32 -3.87
N PRO A 228 -16.49 -2.42 -4.22
CA PRO A 228 -16.14 -1.15 -4.87
C PRO A 228 -15.24 -0.26 -4.02
N LYS A 229 -15.28 -0.40 -2.69
CA LYS A 229 -14.44 0.36 -1.75
C LYS A 229 -12.96 0.00 -1.82
N MET A 230 -12.63 -1.14 -2.43
CA MET A 230 -11.23 -1.59 -2.53
C MET A 230 -10.32 -0.66 -3.35
N VAL A 231 -10.90 0.17 -4.21
CA VAL A 231 -10.16 1.12 -5.06
C VAL A 231 -9.56 2.27 -4.24
N PHE A 232 -10.24 2.65 -3.15
CA PHE A 232 -9.94 3.85 -2.40
C PHE A 232 -9.21 3.54 -1.07
N SER A 233 -8.47 4.54 -0.58
CA SER A 233 -7.93 4.51 0.78
C SER A 233 -9.04 4.60 1.83
N VAL A 234 -8.70 4.35 3.09
CA VAL A 234 -9.66 4.44 4.20
C VAL A 234 -10.26 5.85 4.31
N ALA A 235 -9.44 6.90 4.22
CA ALA A 235 -9.92 8.29 4.30
C ALA A 235 -10.89 8.63 3.17
N THR A 236 -10.54 8.25 1.94
CA THR A 236 -11.40 8.50 0.77
C THR A 236 -12.70 7.69 0.83
N ALA A 237 -12.65 6.46 1.32
CA ALA A 237 -13.84 5.61 1.47
C ALA A 237 -14.79 6.09 2.58
N MET A 238 -14.40 7.05 3.40
CA MET A 238 -15.24 7.70 4.41
C MET A 238 -16.01 8.92 3.88
N ILE A 239 -15.76 9.35 2.64
CA ILE A 239 -16.52 10.45 2.01
C ILE A 239 -17.87 9.91 1.56
N PRO A 240 -19.00 10.40 2.13
CA PRO A 240 -20.32 9.98 1.69
C PRO A 240 -20.61 10.52 0.29
N PHE A 241 -21.30 9.72 -0.55
CA PHE A 241 -21.64 10.05 -1.94
C PHE A 241 -20.45 10.40 -2.83
N LEU A 242 -19.31 9.77 -2.58
CA LEU A 242 -18.06 10.00 -3.31
C LEU A 242 -18.22 9.91 -4.84
N GLU A 243 -19.09 9.02 -5.31
CA GLU A 243 -19.38 8.81 -6.73
C GLU A 243 -19.96 10.04 -7.44
N ASN A 244 -20.49 11.00 -6.68
CA ASN A 244 -21.06 12.25 -7.19
C ASN A 244 -20.08 13.43 -7.14
N ASP A 245 -18.92 13.23 -6.51
CA ASP A 245 -17.92 14.28 -6.32
C ASP A 245 -16.88 14.28 -7.45
N ASP A 246 -16.41 15.47 -7.81
CA ASP A 246 -15.23 15.61 -8.66
C ASP A 246 -13.97 15.13 -7.92
N ALA A 247 -13.06 14.47 -8.64
CA ALA A 247 -11.83 13.90 -8.07
C ALA A 247 -10.96 14.94 -7.34
N ASN A 248 -10.89 16.17 -7.86
CA ASN A 248 -10.12 17.25 -7.23
C ASN A 248 -10.71 17.63 -5.85
N ARG A 249 -12.05 17.65 -5.74
CA ARG A 249 -12.72 17.96 -4.47
C ARG A 249 -12.66 16.79 -3.50
N ALA A 250 -12.74 15.57 -3.98
CA ALA A 250 -12.52 14.37 -3.17
C ALA A 250 -11.09 14.32 -2.58
N LEU A 251 -10.07 14.70 -3.36
CA LEU A 251 -8.68 14.84 -2.90
C LEU A 251 -8.59 15.86 -1.74
N MET A 252 -9.16 17.05 -1.92
CA MET A 252 -9.18 18.07 -0.88
C MET A 252 -9.93 17.58 0.37
N GLY A 253 -11.11 16.95 0.19
CA GLY A 253 -11.92 16.40 1.27
C GLY A 253 -11.18 15.33 2.08
N SER A 254 -10.53 14.38 1.43
CA SER A 254 -9.75 13.33 2.11
C SER A 254 -8.58 13.92 2.92
N ASN A 255 -7.90 14.93 2.36
CA ASN A 255 -6.84 15.64 3.07
C ASN A 255 -7.38 16.42 4.28
N MET A 256 -8.54 17.08 4.17
CA MET A 256 -9.15 17.83 5.26
C MET A 256 -9.65 16.93 6.40
N GLN A 257 -10.17 15.74 6.11
CA GLN A 257 -10.55 14.79 7.17
C GLN A 257 -9.42 14.47 8.14
N ARG A 258 -8.18 14.39 7.64
CA ARG A 258 -6.99 14.13 8.48
C ARG A 258 -6.62 15.31 9.40
N GLN A 259 -7.08 16.50 9.09
CA GLN A 259 -6.82 17.74 9.86
C GLN A 259 -7.92 18.02 10.88
N ALA A 260 -9.01 17.24 10.91
CA ALA A 260 -10.12 17.43 11.84
C ALA A 260 -9.67 17.24 13.28
N VAL A 261 -10.12 18.13 14.16
CA VAL A 261 -9.84 18.08 15.59
C VAL A 261 -11.04 17.47 16.31
N PRO A 262 -10.85 16.43 17.16
CA PRO A 262 -11.92 15.85 17.96
C PRO A 262 -12.56 16.89 18.90
N LEU A 263 -13.88 16.91 18.94
CA LEU A 263 -14.64 17.78 19.83
C LEU A 263 -14.72 17.18 21.23
N LEU A 264 -14.93 18.02 22.25
CA LEU A 264 -15.15 17.60 23.64
C LEU A 264 -16.40 16.74 23.79
N VAL A 265 -17.46 17.10 23.08
CA VAL A 265 -18.68 16.31 22.94
C VAL A 265 -18.77 15.92 21.47
N THR A 266 -18.65 14.62 21.21
CA THR A 266 -18.72 14.08 19.85
C THR A 266 -20.14 13.67 19.51
N GLU A 267 -20.57 13.91 18.29
CA GLU A 267 -21.85 13.47 17.74
C GLU A 267 -21.63 12.48 16.61
N ALA A 268 -22.51 11.50 16.49
CA ALA A 268 -22.48 10.59 15.37
C ALA A 268 -22.87 11.30 14.07
N PRO A 269 -22.23 11.00 12.94
CA PRO A 269 -22.60 11.59 11.65
C PRO A 269 -24.02 11.13 11.27
N VAL A 270 -24.81 12.03 10.70
CA VAL A 270 -26.16 11.72 10.18
C VAL A 270 -26.10 10.74 9.01
N VAL A 271 -25.07 10.90 8.17
CA VAL A 271 -24.79 10.02 7.02
C VAL A 271 -23.38 9.48 7.18
N GLY A 272 -23.23 8.17 7.13
CA GLY A 272 -21.94 7.48 7.22
C GLY A 272 -21.77 6.46 6.11
N THR A 273 -20.52 6.00 5.91
CA THR A 273 -20.16 5.02 4.89
C THR A 273 -19.98 3.60 5.43
N GLY A 274 -20.01 3.45 6.75
CA GLY A 274 -19.73 2.19 7.46
C GLY A 274 -18.25 1.89 7.65
N MET A 275 -17.35 2.78 7.20
CA MET A 275 -15.90 2.64 7.40
C MET A 275 -15.41 3.29 8.70
N GLU A 276 -16.22 4.11 9.35
CA GLU A 276 -15.87 4.93 10.51
C GLU A 276 -15.42 4.07 11.69
N MET A 277 -16.22 3.04 12.03
CA MET A 277 -15.92 2.12 13.13
C MET A 277 -14.61 1.35 12.85
N LYS A 278 -14.47 0.85 11.62
CA LYS A 278 -13.26 0.11 11.20
C LYS A 278 -12.01 1.00 11.29
N ALA A 279 -12.08 2.23 10.84
CA ALA A 279 -10.96 3.17 10.93
C ALA A 279 -10.53 3.42 12.38
N ALA A 280 -11.50 3.57 13.30
CA ALA A 280 -11.23 3.77 14.71
C ALA A 280 -10.59 2.54 15.38
N VAL A 281 -11.04 1.33 15.02
CA VAL A 281 -10.46 0.07 15.53
C VAL A 281 -9.06 -0.16 14.97
N ASP A 282 -8.88 -0.02 13.64
CA ASP A 282 -7.61 -0.28 12.96
C ASP A 282 -6.51 0.75 13.35
N SER A 283 -6.89 1.95 13.77
CA SER A 283 -5.94 2.94 14.33
C SER A 283 -5.29 2.47 15.63
N GLY A 284 -5.95 1.57 16.37
CA GLY A 284 -5.51 1.07 17.65
C GLY A 284 -5.90 1.98 18.85
N ASN A 285 -6.65 3.05 18.59
CA ASN A 285 -7.09 3.98 19.63
C ASN A 285 -8.30 3.46 20.42
N LEU A 286 -9.09 2.56 19.82
CA LEU A 286 -10.16 1.85 20.49
C LEU A 286 -9.70 0.43 20.84
N SER A 287 -9.68 0.11 22.11
CA SER A 287 -9.51 -1.26 22.57
C SER A 287 -10.83 -2.03 22.41
N LEU A 288 -10.73 -3.28 21.95
CA LEU A 288 -11.89 -4.21 21.92
C LEU A 288 -12.52 -4.45 23.31
N ILE A 289 -11.83 -4.05 24.38
CA ILE A 289 -12.33 -4.13 25.76
C ILE A 289 -13.36 -3.01 26.05
N HIS A 290 -13.41 -1.96 25.22
CA HIS A 290 -14.32 -0.81 25.39
C HIS A 290 -15.50 -0.82 24.40
N ILE A 291 -15.66 -1.88 23.62
CA ILE A 291 -16.82 -2.18 22.78
C ILE A 291 -17.58 -3.34 23.45
#